data_9d67ff2332312363607c129b4396313c
#
_entry.id   9d67ff2332312363607c129b4396313c
#
_cell.length_a   1.000
_cell.length_b   1.000
_cell.length_c   1.000
_cell.angle_alpha   90.00
_cell.angle_beta   90.00
_cell.angle_gamma   90.00
#
_symmetry.space_group_name_H-M   'P 1'
#
loop_
_entity.id
_entity.type
_entity.pdbx_description
1 polymer ?
#
loop_
_entity_poly.entity_id
_entity_poly.type
_entity_poly.pdbx_seq_one_letter_code
_entity_poly.pdbx_strand_id
1 'polypeptide(L)'
;MNKKMSLTLIAIGLGMSLSNMAAAQEKLIVYTSMKESLIGALKAKFTEKYPDVEMDYQSAGAGKLMAKIATEKESGKIMADVIWTSEVPDFFQMKKNGMLEAYVSPETNNIVNPIPNFDGSFTPIRLGTLAIAYNTRFVKDNPPAEWADILKPEYKG
;
A
#
# COMPACT_ATOMS: atom_id res chain seq x y z
N MET A 1 38.08 -79.35 3.89
CA MET A 1 37.19 -78.64 2.95
C MET A 1 36.73 -77.34 3.63
N ASN A 2 37.55 -76.30 3.51
CA ASN A 2 37.29 -75.03 4.19
C ASN A 2 36.66 -74.00 3.21
N LYS A 3 35.38 -73.68 3.39
CA LYS A 3 34.72 -72.58 2.70
C LYS A 3 34.97 -71.25 3.44
N LYS A 4 35.78 -70.38 2.87
CA LYS A 4 35.94 -69.00 3.33
C LYS A 4 34.75 -68.22 2.90
N MET A 5 33.97 -67.74 3.84
CA MET A 5 32.88 -66.76 3.60
C MET A 5 33.46 -65.34 3.59
N SER A 6 33.41 -64.72 2.45
CA SER A 6 33.79 -63.28 2.25
C SER A 6 32.67 -62.36 2.69
N LEU A 7 32.90 -61.55 3.75
CA LEU A 7 31.97 -60.50 4.17
C LEU A 7 32.27 -59.30 3.32
N THR A 8 31.31 -58.94 2.45
CA THR A 8 31.33 -57.71 1.72
C THR A 8 30.58 -56.62 2.55
N LEU A 9 31.34 -55.66 3.12
CA LEU A 9 30.77 -54.49 3.76
C LEU A 9 30.20 -53.56 2.67
N ILE A 10 28.88 -53.39 2.65
CA ILE A 10 28.21 -52.35 1.88
C ILE A 10 28.14 -51.11 2.77
N ALA A 11 28.97 -50.11 2.49
CA ALA A 11 28.89 -48.80 3.08
C ALA A 11 27.72 -48.02 2.40
N ILE A 12 26.59 -47.91 3.09
CA ILE A 12 25.48 -47.07 2.68
C ILE A 12 25.84 -45.63 3.06
N GLY A 13 26.32 -44.88 2.09
CA GLY A 13 26.53 -43.43 2.23
C GLY A 13 25.17 -42.73 2.33
N LEU A 14 24.77 -42.33 3.54
CA LEU A 14 23.61 -41.50 3.79
C LEU A 14 23.96 -40.06 3.36
N GLY A 15 23.72 -39.72 2.09
CA GLY A 15 23.80 -38.37 1.58
C GLY A 15 22.72 -37.54 2.23
N MET A 16 23.05 -36.75 3.27
CA MET A 16 22.17 -35.65 3.74
C MET A 16 22.08 -34.60 2.67
N SER A 17 21.03 -34.70 1.87
CA SER A 17 20.59 -33.58 1.01
C SER A 17 20.10 -32.46 1.92
N LEU A 18 20.97 -31.49 2.21
CA LEU A 18 20.59 -30.20 2.75
C LEU A 18 19.73 -29.52 1.69
N SER A 19 18.43 -29.78 1.73
CA SER A 19 17.46 -28.98 0.98
C SER A 19 17.56 -27.55 1.53
N ASN A 20 18.24 -26.67 0.81
CA ASN A 20 18.08 -25.26 1.00
C ASN A 20 16.58 -24.95 0.73
N MET A 21 15.75 -24.93 1.78
CA MET A 21 14.46 -24.27 1.75
C MET A 21 14.79 -22.78 1.64
N ALA A 22 14.90 -22.28 0.41
CA ALA A 22 14.80 -20.86 0.18
C ALA A 22 13.46 -20.46 0.80
N ALA A 23 13.51 -19.75 1.91
CA ALA A 23 12.33 -19.15 2.50
C ALA A 23 11.70 -18.30 1.38
N ALA A 24 10.46 -18.60 1.01
CA ALA A 24 9.75 -17.78 0.05
C ALA A 24 9.71 -16.36 0.63
N GLN A 25 10.27 -15.41 -0.11
CA GLN A 25 10.29 -14.02 0.31
C GLN A 25 8.84 -13.56 0.49
N GLU A 26 8.52 -13.01 1.66
CA GLU A 26 7.19 -12.48 1.93
C GLU A 26 6.90 -11.34 0.96
N LYS A 27 5.70 -11.31 0.38
CA LYS A 27 5.31 -10.29 -0.59
C LYS A 27 4.27 -9.35 0.02
N LEU A 28 4.55 -8.05 -0.08
CA LEU A 28 3.65 -6.97 0.31
C LEU A 28 3.12 -6.25 -0.95
N ILE A 29 1.83 -6.30 -1.20
CA ILE A 29 1.19 -5.68 -2.36
C ILE A 29 0.45 -4.42 -1.93
N VAL A 30 0.86 -3.27 -2.49
CA VAL A 30 0.29 -1.96 -2.17
C VAL A 30 -0.47 -1.40 -3.37
N TYR A 31 -1.77 -1.12 -3.22
CA TYR A 31 -2.52 -0.34 -4.21
C TYR A 31 -2.56 1.12 -3.78
N THR A 32 -2.12 2.02 -4.66
CA THR A 32 -1.95 3.43 -4.28
C THR A 32 -2.33 4.41 -5.39
N SER A 33 -2.89 5.55 -4.98
CA SER A 33 -3.10 6.70 -5.86
C SER A 33 -1.91 7.68 -5.88
N MET A 34 -0.80 7.34 -5.24
CA MET A 34 0.44 8.11 -5.35
C MET A 34 1.03 8.05 -6.74
N LYS A 35 1.76 9.11 -7.11
CA LYS A 35 2.58 9.12 -8.33
C LYS A 35 3.71 8.09 -8.21
N GLU A 36 4.05 7.46 -9.34
CA GLU A 36 5.12 6.46 -9.47
C GLU A 36 6.44 6.91 -8.81
N SER A 37 6.85 8.16 -9.01
CA SER A 37 8.08 8.70 -8.44
C SER A 37 8.08 8.67 -6.91
N LEU A 38 6.92 8.89 -6.29
CA LEU A 38 6.82 8.93 -4.83
C LEU A 38 6.76 7.52 -4.24
N ILE A 39 5.89 6.66 -4.77
CA ILE A 39 5.78 5.28 -4.25
C ILE A 39 7.05 4.48 -4.54
N GLY A 40 7.73 4.71 -5.68
CA GLY A 40 9.01 4.09 -5.99
C GLY A 40 10.11 4.48 -5.01
N ALA A 41 10.17 5.76 -4.60
CA ALA A 41 11.10 6.20 -3.56
C ALA A 41 10.79 5.57 -2.19
N LEU A 42 9.52 5.42 -1.85
CA LEU A 42 9.10 4.72 -0.63
C LEU A 42 9.44 3.23 -0.68
N LYS A 43 9.21 2.56 -1.80
CA LYS A 43 9.62 1.17 -2.00
C LYS A 43 11.11 0.99 -1.78
N ALA A 44 11.95 1.88 -2.33
CA ALA A 44 13.40 1.81 -2.12
C ALA A 44 13.77 1.87 -0.63
N LYS A 45 13.17 2.81 0.12
CA LYS A 45 13.37 2.94 1.56
C LYS A 45 12.82 1.77 2.36
N PHE A 46 11.70 1.21 1.94
CA PHE A 46 11.11 0.02 2.55
C PHE A 46 12.02 -1.19 2.38
N THR A 47 12.52 -1.44 1.17
CA THR A 47 13.43 -2.55 0.87
C THR A 47 14.76 -2.43 1.62
N GLU A 48 15.27 -1.20 1.79
CA GLU A 48 16.46 -0.94 2.60
C GLU A 48 16.26 -1.38 4.07
N LYS A 49 15.07 -1.11 4.62
CA LYS A 49 14.73 -1.42 6.01
C LYS A 49 14.28 -2.87 6.22
N TYR A 50 13.62 -3.46 5.24
CA TYR A 50 13.03 -4.79 5.29
C TYR A 50 13.43 -5.62 4.05
N PRO A 51 14.69 -6.06 3.96
CA PRO A 51 15.23 -6.73 2.76
C PRO A 51 14.58 -8.10 2.49
N ASP A 52 14.00 -8.72 3.51
CA ASP A 52 13.35 -10.03 3.40
C ASP A 52 11.89 -9.94 2.90
N VAL A 53 11.36 -8.73 2.74
CA VAL A 53 10.00 -8.49 2.26
C VAL A 53 10.03 -7.85 0.87
N GLU A 54 9.51 -8.55 -0.13
CA GLU A 54 9.33 -7.98 -1.47
C GLU A 54 8.11 -7.06 -1.49
N MET A 55 8.33 -5.75 -1.47
CA MET A 55 7.24 -4.79 -1.69
C MET A 55 6.98 -4.64 -3.19
N ASP A 56 5.72 -4.87 -3.59
CA ASP A 56 5.23 -4.55 -4.93
C ASP A 56 4.10 -3.53 -4.84
N TYR A 57 3.85 -2.76 -5.91
CA TYR A 57 2.77 -1.78 -5.88
C TYR A 57 2.10 -1.61 -7.24
N GLN A 58 0.85 -1.19 -7.18
CA GLN A 58 0.09 -0.73 -8.34
C GLN A 58 -0.32 0.72 -8.12
N SER A 59 0.22 1.64 -8.94
CA SER A 59 -0.13 3.05 -8.94
C SER A 59 -1.19 3.32 -10.00
N ALA A 60 -2.34 3.87 -9.59
CA ALA A 60 -3.43 4.28 -10.47
C ALA A 60 -4.33 5.30 -9.77
N GLY A 61 -5.17 6.02 -10.51
CA GLY A 61 -6.18 6.89 -9.91
C GLY A 61 -7.13 6.11 -8.97
N ALA A 62 -7.56 6.74 -7.86
CA ALA A 62 -8.36 6.10 -6.82
C ALA A 62 -9.58 5.36 -7.39
N GLY A 63 -10.35 5.97 -8.29
CA GLY A 63 -11.51 5.32 -8.90
C GLY A 63 -11.17 4.04 -9.68
N LYS A 64 -10.01 3.99 -10.37
CA LYS A 64 -9.56 2.77 -11.05
C LYS A 64 -9.19 1.67 -10.07
N LEU A 65 -8.55 2.04 -8.97
CA LEU A 65 -8.20 1.11 -7.90
C LEU A 65 -9.46 0.55 -7.23
N MET A 66 -10.44 1.40 -6.94
CA MET A 66 -11.71 0.96 -6.34
C MET A 66 -12.47 -0.01 -7.27
N ALA A 67 -12.52 0.26 -8.58
CA ALA A 67 -13.12 -0.65 -9.55
C ALA A 67 -12.39 -2.01 -9.59
N LYS A 68 -11.06 -2.00 -9.56
CA LYS A 68 -10.25 -3.22 -9.49
C LYS A 68 -10.54 -4.01 -8.21
N ILE A 69 -10.53 -3.35 -7.06
CA ILE A 69 -10.80 -3.98 -5.76
C ILE A 69 -12.21 -4.59 -5.74
N ALA A 70 -13.21 -3.90 -6.32
CA ALA A 70 -14.56 -4.43 -6.44
C ALA A 70 -14.59 -5.74 -7.26
N THR A 71 -13.92 -5.76 -8.41
CA THR A 71 -13.83 -6.96 -9.27
C THR A 71 -13.09 -8.10 -8.55
N GLU A 72 -12.01 -7.80 -7.85
CA GLU A 72 -11.26 -8.79 -7.08
C GLU A 72 -12.09 -9.37 -5.94
N LYS A 73 -12.86 -8.52 -5.25
CA LYS A 73 -13.80 -8.95 -4.21
C LYS A 73 -14.87 -9.89 -4.76
N GLU A 74 -15.46 -9.58 -5.92
CA GLU A 74 -16.42 -10.44 -6.60
C GLU A 74 -15.81 -11.78 -6.99
N SER A 75 -14.53 -11.80 -7.33
CA SER A 75 -13.76 -13.02 -7.61
C SER A 75 -13.33 -13.78 -6.35
N GLY A 76 -13.69 -13.29 -5.18
CA GLY A 76 -13.43 -13.93 -3.88
C GLY A 76 -12.09 -13.64 -3.26
N LYS A 77 -11.21 -12.84 -3.91
CA LYS A 77 -9.88 -12.50 -3.36
C LYS A 77 -9.41 -11.11 -3.77
N ILE A 78 -9.24 -10.24 -2.80
CA ILE A 78 -8.54 -8.97 -2.97
C ILE A 78 -7.02 -9.24 -2.90
N MET A 79 -6.27 -8.73 -3.87
CA MET A 79 -4.84 -9.00 -3.98
C MET A 79 -3.99 -8.00 -3.21
N ALA A 80 -4.54 -6.83 -2.86
CA ALA A 80 -3.83 -5.82 -2.09
C ALA A 80 -3.79 -6.18 -0.61
N ASP A 81 -2.60 -6.09 0.00
CA ASP A 81 -2.41 -6.14 1.45
C ASP A 81 -2.60 -4.75 2.06
N VAL A 82 -2.23 -3.69 1.32
CA VAL A 82 -2.38 -2.31 1.75
C VAL A 82 -3.04 -1.48 0.63
N ILE A 83 -4.04 -0.69 1.02
CA ILE A 83 -4.69 0.29 0.15
C ILE A 83 -4.31 1.68 0.65
N TRP A 84 -3.66 2.47 -0.21
CA TRP A 84 -3.17 3.80 0.13
C TRP A 84 -3.64 4.84 -0.89
N THR A 85 -4.82 5.39 -0.65
CA THR A 85 -5.44 6.40 -1.51
C THR A 85 -5.77 7.67 -0.74
N SER A 86 -6.21 8.71 -1.44
CA SER A 86 -6.58 10.00 -0.86
C SER A 86 -8.07 10.14 -0.55
N GLU A 87 -8.89 9.20 -1.03
CA GLU A 87 -10.34 9.30 -0.97
C GLU A 87 -10.88 8.68 0.34
N VAL A 88 -11.02 9.49 1.38
CA VAL A 88 -11.51 9.06 2.69
C VAL A 88 -12.89 8.37 2.64
N PRO A 89 -13.87 8.81 1.83
CA PRO A 89 -15.16 8.14 1.73
C PRO A 89 -15.06 6.66 1.33
N ASP A 90 -14.08 6.30 0.49
CA ASP A 90 -13.88 4.92 0.06
C ASP A 90 -13.53 4.00 1.25
N PHE A 91 -12.75 4.51 2.21
CA PHE A 91 -12.38 3.74 3.41
C PHE A 91 -13.59 3.49 4.32
N PHE A 92 -14.49 4.45 4.45
CA PHE A 92 -15.75 4.22 5.19
C PHE A 92 -16.61 3.16 4.52
N GLN A 93 -16.66 3.16 3.19
CA GLN A 93 -17.41 2.15 2.45
C GLN A 93 -16.74 0.77 2.56
N MET A 94 -15.43 0.68 2.43
CA MET A 94 -14.68 -0.57 2.61
C MET A 94 -14.85 -1.12 4.02
N LYS A 95 -14.77 -0.26 5.05
CA LYS A 95 -15.04 -0.63 6.44
C LYS A 95 -16.45 -1.21 6.61
N LYS A 96 -17.48 -0.51 6.12
CA LYS A 96 -18.88 -0.98 6.18
C LYS A 96 -19.04 -2.35 5.53
N ASN A 97 -18.27 -2.65 4.52
CA ASN A 97 -18.30 -3.92 3.79
C ASN A 97 -17.38 -5.00 4.39
N GLY A 98 -16.78 -4.77 5.56
CA GLY A 98 -15.90 -5.73 6.22
C GLY A 98 -14.62 -6.04 5.43
N MET A 99 -14.12 -5.07 4.66
CA MET A 99 -12.95 -5.26 3.78
C MET A 99 -11.64 -4.80 4.42
N LEU A 100 -11.71 -4.15 5.58
CA LEU A 100 -10.56 -3.61 6.29
C LEU A 100 -10.38 -4.36 7.59
N GLU A 101 -9.15 -4.73 7.87
CA GLU A 101 -8.74 -5.28 9.16
C GLU A 101 -8.41 -4.14 10.13
N ALA A 102 -8.80 -4.29 11.40
CA ALA A 102 -8.50 -3.29 12.42
C ALA A 102 -7.05 -3.45 12.90
N TYR A 103 -6.23 -2.43 12.67
CA TYR A 103 -4.85 -2.38 13.11
C TYR A 103 -4.46 -0.96 13.54
N VAL A 104 -4.12 -0.78 14.80
CA VAL A 104 -3.59 0.48 15.31
C VAL A 104 -2.07 0.41 15.30
N SER A 105 -1.46 1.08 14.33
CA SER A 105 -0.01 1.14 14.24
C SER A 105 0.60 1.86 15.46
N PRO A 106 1.71 1.36 16.05
CA PRO A 106 2.46 2.08 17.08
C PRO A 106 2.91 3.46 16.61
N GLU A 107 3.13 3.65 15.32
CA GLU A 107 3.54 4.90 14.71
C GLU A 107 2.43 5.98 14.71
N THR A 108 1.18 5.62 15.03
CA THR A 108 0.09 6.60 15.13
C THR A 108 0.36 7.67 16.18
N ASN A 109 1.17 7.36 17.20
CA ASN A 109 1.60 8.33 18.22
C ASN A 109 2.49 9.44 17.66
N ASN A 110 3.09 9.23 16.50
CA ASN A 110 3.95 10.19 15.81
C ASN A 110 3.18 11.10 14.83
N ILE A 111 1.86 10.91 14.68
CA ILE A 111 1.03 11.73 13.82
C ILE A 111 0.75 13.07 14.51
N VAL A 112 1.16 14.17 13.86
CA VAL A 112 1.08 15.53 14.43
C VAL A 112 -0.37 15.97 14.72
N ASN A 113 -1.31 15.55 13.91
CA ASN A 113 -2.75 15.86 14.08
C ASN A 113 -3.56 14.54 14.02
N PRO A 114 -3.63 13.79 15.12
CA PRO A 114 -4.41 12.56 15.15
C PRO A 114 -5.90 12.88 14.91
N ILE A 115 -6.53 12.13 14.03
CA ILE A 115 -7.98 12.22 13.85
C ILE A 115 -8.63 11.45 15.00
N PRO A 116 -9.51 12.09 15.78
CA PRO A 116 -10.17 11.42 16.89
C PRO A 116 -11.09 10.29 16.41
N ASN A 117 -11.26 9.26 17.24
CA ASN A 117 -12.14 8.11 17.05
C ASN A 117 -11.72 7.14 15.93
N PHE A 118 -10.42 6.90 15.79
CA PHE A 118 -9.92 5.81 14.95
C PHE A 118 -10.07 4.48 15.66
N ASP A 119 -10.79 3.57 15.01
CA ASP A 119 -10.92 2.18 15.46
C ASP A 119 -9.88 1.22 14.85
N GLY A 120 -8.87 1.77 14.20
CA GLY A 120 -7.83 1.00 13.55
C GLY A 120 -8.17 0.48 12.14
N SER A 121 -9.39 0.72 11.63
CA SER A 121 -9.76 0.24 10.28
C SER A 121 -8.94 0.88 9.17
N PHE A 122 -8.53 2.13 9.35
CA PHE A 122 -7.61 2.86 8.46
C PHE A 122 -6.95 4.00 9.23
N THR A 123 -5.77 4.41 8.79
CA THR A 123 -4.98 5.46 9.45
C THR A 123 -4.71 6.60 8.47
N PRO A 124 -5.13 7.85 8.76
CA PRO A 124 -4.76 9.00 7.94
C PRO A 124 -3.32 9.38 8.24
N ILE A 125 -2.52 9.53 7.20
CA ILE A 125 -1.09 9.84 7.31
C ILE A 125 -0.71 11.14 6.60
N ARG A 126 -1.64 11.75 5.88
CA ARG A 126 -1.40 12.97 5.12
C ARG A 126 -2.68 13.80 5.01
N LEU A 127 -2.54 15.11 5.19
CA LEU A 127 -3.57 16.08 4.85
C LEU A 127 -3.32 16.61 3.44
N GLY A 128 -4.38 16.69 2.64
CA GLY A 128 -4.43 17.42 1.40
C GLY A 128 -5.14 18.74 1.61
N THR A 129 -4.55 19.85 1.16
CA THR A 129 -5.19 21.17 1.20
C THR A 129 -5.62 21.54 -0.21
N LEU A 130 -6.86 21.94 -0.35
CA LEU A 130 -7.37 22.60 -1.57
C LEU A 130 -7.21 24.10 -1.39
N ALA A 131 -6.76 24.79 -2.44
CA ALA A 131 -6.60 26.21 -2.44
C ALA A 131 -7.04 26.80 -3.78
N ILE A 132 -7.47 28.06 -3.77
CA ILE A 132 -7.73 28.82 -4.98
C ILE A 132 -6.39 29.39 -5.45
N ALA A 133 -5.97 28.99 -6.65
CA ALA A 133 -4.82 29.59 -7.32
C ALA A 133 -5.32 30.50 -8.45
N TYR A 134 -4.83 31.73 -8.50
CA TYR A 134 -5.17 32.67 -9.55
C TYR A 134 -3.92 33.28 -10.20
N ASN A 135 -4.04 33.67 -11.45
CA ASN A 135 -2.95 34.29 -12.17
C ASN A 135 -2.91 35.81 -11.90
N THR A 136 -1.89 36.27 -11.19
CA THR A 136 -1.72 37.69 -10.80
C THR A 136 -1.52 38.64 -11.97
N ARG A 137 -1.30 38.16 -13.21
CA ARG A 137 -1.29 39.00 -14.41
C ARG A 137 -2.68 39.42 -14.84
N PHE A 138 -3.69 38.57 -14.58
CA PHE A 138 -5.08 38.83 -14.98
C PHE A 138 -5.95 39.30 -13.81
N VAL A 139 -5.71 38.77 -12.63
CA VAL A 139 -6.42 39.13 -11.41
C VAL A 139 -5.51 40.01 -10.56
N LYS A 140 -5.62 41.36 -10.78
CA LYS A 140 -4.81 42.37 -10.08
C LYS A 140 -5.52 42.91 -8.85
N ASP A 141 -6.80 43.18 -9.02
CA ASP A 141 -7.69 43.77 -8.03
C ASP A 141 -8.71 42.70 -7.61
N ASN A 142 -9.11 42.68 -6.35
CA ASN A 142 -10.12 41.75 -5.81
C ASN A 142 -9.85 40.25 -6.07
N PRO A 143 -8.72 39.71 -5.64
CA PRO A 143 -8.50 38.26 -5.79
C PRO A 143 -9.58 37.48 -5.05
N PRO A 144 -9.95 36.26 -5.55
CA PRO A 144 -10.93 35.42 -4.87
C PRO A 144 -10.41 35.00 -3.50
N ALA A 145 -11.15 35.34 -2.44
CA ALA A 145 -10.83 35.02 -1.05
C ALA A 145 -11.61 33.80 -0.55
N GLU A 146 -12.80 33.58 -1.07
CA GLU A 146 -13.69 32.50 -0.68
C GLU A 146 -14.05 31.63 -1.89
N TRP A 147 -14.45 30.37 -1.64
CA TRP A 147 -14.86 29.45 -2.70
C TRP A 147 -16.02 29.99 -3.55
N ALA A 148 -16.95 30.74 -2.94
CA ALA A 148 -18.06 31.36 -3.66
C ALA A 148 -17.61 32.43 -4.64
N ASP A 149 -16.47 33.07 -4.42
CA ASP A 149 -15.94 34.11 -5.28
C ASP A 149 -15.67 33.63 -6.70
N ILE A 150 -15.21 32.37 -6.85
CA ILE A 150 -14.91 31.78 -8.17
C ILE A 150 -16.15 31.68 -9.09
N LEU A 151 -17.35 31.81 -8.52
CA LEU A 151 -18.60 31.81 -9.29
C LEU A 151 -18.97 33.21 -9.83
N LYS A 152 -18.24 34.24 -9.43
CA LYS A 152 -18.50 35.63 -9.90
C LYS A 152 -18.22 35.75 -11.40
N PRO A 153 -18.99 36.58 -12.11
CA PRO A 153 -18.85 36.74 -13.56
C PRO A 153 -17.44 37.11 -14.02
N GLU A 154 -16.68 37.87 -13.22
CA GLU A 154 -15.32 38.31 -13.52
C GLU A 154 -14.30 37.18 -13.62
N TYR A 155 -14.59 35.98 -13.07
CA TYR A 155 -13.73 34.79 -13.13
C TYR A 155 -14.23 33.75 -14.14
N LYS A 156 -15.27 34.07 -14.88
CA LYS A 156 -15.82 33.19 -15.91
C LYS A 156 -14.94 33.29 -17.16
N GLY A 157 -14.21 32.17 -17.46
CA GLY A 157 -13.41 32.03 -18.68
C GLY A 157 -14.20 31.52 -19.86
#